data_7ed7b31f93ba443db469cbba0da4cd34
#
_entry.id   7ed7b31f93ba443db469cbba0da4cd34
#
_cell.length_a   1.000
_cell.length_b   1.000
_cell.length_c   1.000
_cell.angle_alpha   90.00
_cell.angle_beta   90.00
_cell.angle_gamma   90.00
#
_symmetry.space_group_name_H-M   'P 1'
#
loop_
_entity.id
_entity.type
_entity.pdbx_description
1 polymer ?
#
loop_
_entity_poly.entity_id
_entity_poly.type
_entity_poly.pdbx_seq_one_letter_code
_entity_poly.pdbx_strand_id
1 'polypeptide(L)'
;MIPKSVGPGEIKSDNSPDYTKQLIQQDYLADTSVLAVLVGPNTLKRKHVDWEISAALMAKVGGHSGLIGVFLPEMRTSGNGGWFYNQMPPRLADNIKSSYASNCSWDKFTKKFSSKVENAFNNRVSLKEKIDNSRVQMARNL
;
A
#
# COMPACT_ATOMS: atom_id res chain seq x y z
N MET A 1 3.13 -9.79 15.54
CA MET A 1 2.84 -10.24 14.16
C MET A 1 4.08 -10.86 13.53
N ILE A 2 3.90 -11.96 12.86
CA ILE A 2 4.97 -12.55 12.07
C ILE A 2 4.70 -12.17 10.62
N PRO A 3 5.53 -11.33 10.02
CA PRO A 3 5.30 -10.94 8.64
C PRO A 3 5.53 -12.13 7.71
N LYS A 4 4.60 -12.33 6.81
CA LYS A 4 4.80 -13.27 5.72
C LYS A 4 5.47 -12.51 4.60
N SER A 5 6.71 -12.83 4.33
CA SER A 5 7.42 -12.21 3.23
C SER A 5 7.18 -13.00 1.96
N VAL A 6 7.07 -12.29 0.85
CA VAL A 6 7.02 -12.92 -0.46
C VAL A 6 8.45 -13.31 -0.82
N GLY A 7 8.72 -14.61 -0.87
CA GLY A 7 10.04 -15.10 -1.25
C GLY A 7 10.28 -14.95 -2.75
N PRO A 8 11.54 -14.97 -3.17
CA PRO A 8 11.86 -14.84 -4.60
C PRO A 8 11.16 -15.87 -5.49
N GLY A 9 10.95 -17.07 -4.96
CA GLY A 9 10.27 -18.11 -5.73
C GLY A 9 8.76 -17.93 -5.85
N GLU A 10 8.19 -17.05 -5.06
CA GLU A 10 6.74 -16.78 -5.08
C GLU A 10 6.37 -15.67 -6.05
N ILE A 11 7.34 -14.87 -6.47
CA ILE A 11 7.11 -13.82 -7.44
C ILE A 11 7.29 -14.44 -8.82
N LYS A 12 6.19 -14.54 -9.55
CA LYS A 12 6.20 -15.18 -10.87
C LYS A 12 6.93 -14.31 -11.89
N SER A 13 7.16 -14.88 -13.04
CA SER A 13 7.89 -14.24 -14.12
C SER A 13 7.30 -12.91 -14.57
N ASP A 14 6.03 -12.69 -14.31
CA ASP A 14 5.40 -11.43 -14.63
C ASP A 14 6.07 -10.26 -13.93
N ASN A 15 6.38 -10.40 -12.66
CA ASN A 15 7.10 -9.43 -11.84
C ASN A 15 6.63 -7.97 -12.00
N SER A 16 5.38 -7.76 -12.42
CA SER A 16 4.84 -6.42 -12.48
C SER A 16 4.59 -5.92 -11.06
N PRO A 17 4.67 -4.61 -10.82
CA PRO A 17 4.35 -4.07 -9.50
C PRO A 17 2.96 -4.47 -9.03
N ASP A 18 1.98 -4.53 -9.94
CA ASP A 18 0.63 -4.93 -9.60
C ASP A 18 0.58 -6.37 -9.13
N TYR A 19 1.27 -7.27 -9.82
CA TYR A 19 1.30 -8.67 -9.45
C TYR A 19 1.99 -8.87 -8.09
N THR A 20 3.13 -8.21 -7.89
CA THR A 20 3.85 -8.29 -6.62
C THR A 20 3.00 -7.76 -5.47
N LYS A 21 2.30 -6.66 -5.70
CA LYS A 21 1.39 -6.10 -4.71
C LYS A 21 0.28 -7.08 -4.34
N GLN A 22 -0.30 -7.76 -5.33
CA GLN A 22 -1.35 -8.74 -5.08
C GLN A 22 -0.86 -9.89 -4.21
N LEU A 23 0.36 -10.37 -4.45
CA LEU A 23 0.93 -11.44 -3.64
C LEU A 23 1.11 -10.99 -2.19
N ILE A 24 1.65 -9.79 -1.98
CA ILE A 24 1.82 -9.24 -0.65
C ILE A 24 0.46 -9.08 0.03
N GLN A 25 -0.52 -8.59 -0.69
CA GLN A 25 -1.86 -8.40 -0.15
C GLN A 25 -2.48 -9.72 0.27
N GLN A 26 -2.40 -10.74 -0.58
CA GLN A 26 -2.98 -12.04 -0.26
C GLN A 26 -2.39 -12.63 1.01
N ASP A 27 -1.08 -12.54 1.16
CA ASP A 27 -0.42 -13.08 2.34
C ASP A 27 -0.78 -12.31 3.60
N TYR A 28 -0.72 -10.99 3.55
CA TYR A 28 -0.95 -10.17 4.74
C TYR A 28 -2.41 -10.03 5.10
N LEU A 29 -3.30 -9.93 4.13
CA LEU A 29 -4.73 -9.83 4.42
C LEU A 29 -5.28 -11.11 5.03
N ALA A 30 -4.66 -12.26 4.75
CA ALA A 30 -5.07 -13.52 5.36
C ALA A 30 -4.78 -13.56 6.85
N ASP A 31 -3.71 -12.89 7.29
CA ASP A 31 -3.26 -12.99 8.68
C ASP A 31 -3.38 -11.70 9.46
N THR A 32 -2.76 -10.65 9.01
CA THR A 32 -2.53 -9.46 9.83
C THR A 32 -3.02 -8.19 9.22
N SER A 33 -3.32 -8.22 7.95
CA SER A 33 -3.98 -7.09 7.33
C SER A 33 -3.10 -5.84 7.22
N VAL A 34 -1.96 -5.98 6.57
CA VAL A 34 -1.18 -4.84 6.11
C VAL A 34 -1.06 -4.94 4.60
N LEU A 35 -1.46 -3.88 3.92
CA LEU A 35 -1.32 -3.77 2.47
C LEU A 35 -0.18 -2.84 2.13
N ALA A 36 0.81 -3.34 1.41
CA ALA A 36 1.88 -2.52 0.87
C ALA A 36 1.64 -2.35 -0.63
N VAL A 37 1.44 -1.12 -1.05
CA VAL A 37 1.17 -0.79 -2.46
C VAL A 37 2.49 -0.37 -3.10
N LEU A 38 2.94 -1.14 -4.09
CA LEU A 38 4.15 -0.80 -4.83
C LEU A 38 3.77 0.17 -5.94
N VAL A 39 4.23 1.41 -5.82
CA VAL A 39 3.82 2.49 -6.71
C VAL A 39 4.88 2.72 -7.79
N GLY A 40 4.50 2.43 -9.02
CA GLY A 40 5.27 2.76 -10.22
C GLY A 40 4.51 3.79 -11.05
N PRO A 41 5.02 4.13 -12.23
CA PRO A 41 4.45 5.22 -13.05
C PRO A 41 3.00 5.03 -13.48
N ASN A 42 2.55 3.79 -13.61
CA ASN A 42 1.20 3.50 -14.09
C ASN A 42 0.26 2.95 -13.03
N THR A 43 0.74 2.81 -11.79
CA THR A 43 -0.06 2.22 -10.71
C THR A 43 -1.33 3.02 -10.44
N LEU A 44 -1.26 4.34 -10.55
CA LEU A 44 -2.40 5.22 -10.31
C LEU A 44 -3.57 4.98 -11.27
N LYS A 45 -3.31 4.38 -12.43
CA LYS A 45 -4.31 4.16 -13.47
C LYS A 45 -5.05 2.84 -13.32
N ARG A 46 -4.70 2.01 -12.36
CA ARG A 46 -5.21 0.65 -12.23
C ARG A 46 -6.39 0.59 -11.26
N LYS A 47 -7.56 0.23 -11.78
CA LYS A 47 -8.76 0.11 -10.95
C LYS A 47 -8.62 -0.95 -9.86
N HIS A 48 -7.91 -2.05 -10.15
CA HIS A 48 -7.72 -3.11 -9.16
C HIS A 48 -6.92 -2.63 -7.96
N VAL A 49 -5.95 -1.74 -8.17
CA VAL A 49 -5.19 -1.14 -7.07
C VAL A 49 -6.12 -0.31 -6.20
N ASP A 50 -6.96 0.51 -6.81
CA ASP A 50 -7.94 1.31 -6.08
C ASP A 50 -8.88 0.43 -5.26
N TRP A 51 -9.39 -0.63 -5.85
CA TRP A 51 -10.31 -1.56 -5.18
C TRP A 51 -9.64 -2.25 -4.00
N GLU A 52 -8.39 -2.66 -4.16
CA GLU A 52 -7.67 -3.35 -3.09
C GLU A 52 -7.38 -2.42 -1.92
N ILE A 53 -7.03 -1.16 -2.21
CA ILE A 53 -6.84 -0.17 -1.15
C ILE A 53 -8.18 0.07 -0.44
N SER A 54 -9.26 0.22 -1.20
CA SER A 54 -10.58 0.41 -0.61
C SER A 54 -10.96 -0.75 0.31
N ALA A 55 -10.71 -1.98 -0.14
CA ALA A 55 -11.00 -3.17 0.67
C ALA A 55 -10.15 -3.21 1.94
N ALA A 56 -8.88 -2.80 1.85
CA ALA A 56 -8.00 -2.77 3.00
C ALA A 56 -8.48 -1.78 4.06
N LEU A 57 -9.12 -0.69 3.64
CA LEU A 57 -9.57 0.36 4.54
C LEU A 57 -10.94 0.06 5.17
N MET A 58 -11.64 -0.94 4.68
CA MET A 58 -12.95 -1.30 5.23
C MET A 58 -12.80 -2.03 6.56
N ALA A 59 -13.75 -1.82 7.46
CA ALA A 59 -13.84 -2.58 8.69
C ALA A 59 -14.23 -4.02 8.36
N LYS A 60 -13.53 -4.98 8.96
CA LYS A 60 -13.78 -6.40 8.74
C LYS A 60 -13.40 -7.18 9.99
N VAL A 61 -13.64 -8.48 9.98
CA VAL A 61 -13.20 -9.33 11.08
C VAL A 61 -11.69 -9.17 11.24
N GLY A 62 -11.25 -8.76 12.42
CA GLY A 62 -9.84 -8.44 12.66
C GLY A 62 -9.49 -6.96 12.48
N GLY A 63 -10.43 -6.13 12.01
CA GLY A 63 -10.25 -4.69 11.91
C GLY A 63 -9.80 -4.23 10.53
N HIS A 64 -9.39 -2.97 10.46
CA HIS A 64 -8.87 -2.38 9.23
C HIS A 64 -7.47 -2.89 8.94
N SER A 65 -7.06 -2.84 7.66
CA SER A 65 -5.68 -3.13 7.29
C SER A 65 -4.83 -1.88 7.41
N GLY A 66 -3.58 -2.06 7.81
CA GLY A 66 -2.58 -1.00 7.68
C GLY A 66 -2.27 -0.75 6.20
N LEU A 67 -1.77 0.42 5.89
CA LEU A 67 -1.52 0.82 4.51
C LEU A 67 -0.15 1.47 4.39
N ILE A 68 0.66 1.00 3.45
CA ILE A 68 1.97 1.55 3.15
C ILE A 68 2.06 1.83 1.66
N GLY A 69 2.47 3.04 1.30
CA GLY A 69 2.86 3.34 -0.07
C GLY A 69 4.36 3.12 -0.23
N VAL A 70 4.76 2.20 -1.10
CA VAL A 70 6.16 1.91 -1.38
C VAL A 70 6.47 2.38 -2.79
N PHE A 71 7.34 3.38 -2.91
CA PHE A 71 7.59 4.03 -4.19
C PHE A 71 8.83 3.44 -4.84
N LEU A 72 8.64 2.93 -6.07
CA LEU A 72 9.70 2.31 -6.84
C LEU A 72 10.73 3.35 -7.28
N PRO A 73 11.97 2.91 -7.61
CA PRO A 73 13.06 3.86 -7.91
C PRO A 73 12.78 4.84 -9.04
N GLU A 74 11.92 4.48 -10.01
CA GLU A 74 11.60 5.36 -11.12
C GLU A 74 10.65 6.51 -10.73
N MET A 75 10.09 6.48 -9.52
CA MET A 75 9.19 7.55 -9.07
C MET A 75 10.00 8.77 -8.62
N ARG A 76 9.58 9.95 -9.07
CA ARG A 76 10.25 11.21 -8.74
C ARG A 76 9.81 11.69 -7.36
N THR A 77 10.77 12.14 -6.57
CA THR A 77 10.46 12.77 -5.29
C THR A 77 10.06 14.23 -5.50
N SER A 78 9.29 14.74 -4.54
CA SER A 78 8.81 16.12 -4.58
C SER A 78 9.84 17.14 -4.10
N GLY A 79 11.02 16.69 -3.72
CA GLY A 79 12.06 17.56 -3.19
C GLY A 79 12.02 17.72 -1.67
N ASN A 80 10.96 17.30 -1.02
CA ASN A 80 10.80 17.36 0.44
C ASN A 80 10.84 15.97 1.07
N GLY A 81 11.45 15.02 0.39
CA GLY A 81 11.52 13.65 0.88
C GLY A 81 10.26 12.83 0.64
N GLY A 82 9.22 13.42 0.06
CA GLY A 82 7.99 12.74 -0.28
C GLY A 82 7.82 12.57 -1.79
N TRP A 83 6.61 12.27 -2.22
CA TRP A 83 6.28 12.07 -3.62
C TRP A 83 5.09 12.92 -4.01
N PHE A 84 4.86 13.08 -5.33
CA PHE A 84 3.75 13.88 -5.82
C PHE A 84 2.43 13.11 -5.68
N TYR A 85 1.44 13.74 -5.08
CA TYR A 85 0.14 13.09 -4.87
C TYR A 85 -0.56 12.74 -6.18
N ASN A 86 -0.34 13.52 -7.23
CA ASN A 86 -0.97 13.27 -8.53
C ASN A 86 -0.30 12.14 -9.32
N GLN A 87 0.75 11.53 -8.78
CA GLN A 87 1.45 10.44 -9.43
C GLN A 87 1.32 9.13 -8.65
N MET A 88 0.37 9.05 -7.77
CA MET A 88 0.09 7.85 -7.00
C MET A 88 -1.41 7.56 -7.04
N PRO A 89 -1.83 6.33 -6.68
CA PRO A 89 -3.26 6.04 -6.61
C PRO A 89 -3.99 7.07 -5.74
N PRO A 90 -5.10 7.65 -6.22
CA PRO A 90 -5.75 8.74 -5.48
C PRO A 90 -6.19 8.35 -4.07
N ARG A 91 -6.68 7.13 -3.88
CA ARG A 91 -7.09 6.68 -2.54
C ARG A 91 -5.90 6.53 -1.61
N LEU A 92 -4.75 6.11 -2.14
CA LEU A 92 -3.51 6.09 -1.35
C LEU A 92 -3.13 7.51 -0.95
N ALA A 93 -3.19 8.46 -1.90
CA ALA A 93 -2.89 9.86 -1.62
C ALA A 93 -3.79 10.41 -0.52
N ASP A 94 -5.10 10.10 -0.57
CA ASP A 94 -6.03 10.53 0.47
C ASP A 94 -5.57 10.09 1.85
N ASN A 95 -5.07 8.87 1.96
CA ASN A 95 -4.68 8.31 3.24
C ASN A 95 -3.27 8.69 3.68
N ILE A 96 -2.41 9.06 2.75
CA ILE A 96 -1.14 9.69 3.12
C ILE A 96 -1.40 11.10 3.66
N LYS A 97 -2.28 11.85 2.99
CA LYS A 97 -2.64 13.20 3.44
C LYS A 97 -3.29 13.19 4.82
N SER A 98 -4.10 12.17 5.11
CA SER A 98 -4.76 12.05 6.41
C SER A 98 -3.84 11.49 7.48
N SER A 99 -2.65 11.05 7.12
CA SER A 99 -1.64 10.44 8.00
C SER A 99 -1.98 9.01 8.43
N TYR A 100 -2.99 8.39 7.83
CA TYR A 100 -3.25 6.97 8.11
C TYR A 100 -2.21 6.07 7.47
N ALA A 101 -1.87 6.32 6.21
CA ALA A 101 -0.90 5.52 5.48
C ALA A 101 0.51 6.08 5.67
N SER A 102 1.47 5.19 5.83
CA SER A 102 2.87 5.56 5.77
C SER A 102 3.38 5.41 4.33
N ASN A 103 4.52 6.01 4.06
CA ASN A 103 5.13 5.94 2.74
C ASN A 103 6.65 5.88 2.86
N CYS A 104 7.27 5.21 1.91
CA CYS A 104 8.74 5.13 1.88
C CYS A 104 9.18 4.69 0.49
N SER A 105 10.48 4.81 0.23
CA SER A 105 11.08 4.30 -1.00
C SER A 105 11.20 2.78 -0.96
N TRP A 106 11.32 2.17 -2.13
CA TRP A 106 11.57 0.74 -2.23
C TRP A 106 12.82 0.34 -1.44
N ASP A 107 13.88 1.16 -1.54
CA ASP A 107 15.13 0.88 -0.85
C ASP A 107 14.94 0.83 0.67
N LYS A 108 14.25 1.81 1.23
CA LYS A 108 13.99 1.83 2.68
C LYS A 108 13.05 0.69 3.09
N PHE A 109 12.07 0.40 2.26
CA PHE A 109 11.12 -0.67 2.56
C PHE A 109 11.83 -2.01 2.68
N THR A 110 12.72 -2.32 1.74
CA THR A 110 13.44 -3.60 1.75
C THR A 110 14.43 -3.68 2.90
N LYS A 111 15.07 -2.57 3.25
CA LYS A 111 16.05 -2.55 4.34
C LYS A 111 15.41 -2.58 5.73
N LYS A 112 14.20 -2.04 5.85
CA LYS A 112 13.51 -1.93 7.14
C LYS A 112 12.13 -2.57 7.10
N PHE A 113 12.02 -3.67 6.40
CA PHE A 113 10.73 -4.32 6.12
C PHE A 113 9.93 -4.57 7.40
N SER A 114 10.51 -5.26 8.37
CA SER A 114 9.80 -5.61 9.59
C SER A 114 9.32 -4.39 10.35
N SER A 115 10.15 -3.37 10.45
CA SER A 115 9.81 -2.13 11.14
C SER A 115 8.67 -1.40 10.43
N LYS A 116 8.74 -1.31 9.11
CA LYS A 116 7.69 -0.63 8.32
C LYS A 116 6.35 -1.35 8.41
N VAL A 117 6.37 -2.66 8.31
CA VAL A 117 5.15 -3.47 8.39
C VAL A 117 4.55 -3.39 9.80
N GLU A 118 5.38 -3.48 10.84
CA GLU A 118 4.90 -3.40 12.21
C GLU A 118 4.29 -2.05 12.51
N ASN A 119 4.90 -0.96 12.05
CA ASN A 119 4.34 0.37 12.24
C ASN A 119 2.96 0.48 11.58
N ALA A 120 2.82 0.00 10.36
CA ALA A 120 1.53 0.03 9.67
C ALA A 120 0.50 -0.83 10.38
N PHE A 121 0.91 -1.98 10.89
CA PHE A 121 0.04 -2.86 11.64
C PHE A 121 -0.50 -2.17 12.89
N ASN A 122 0.36 -1.50 13.64
CA ASN A 122 -0.05 -0.77 14.82
C ASN A 122 -0.94 0.43 14.48
N ASN A 123 -0.64 1.13 13.40
CA ASN A 123 -1.39 2.30 12.97
C ASN A 123 -2.83 1.96 12.57
N ARG A 124 -3.10 0.71 12.14
CA ARG A 124 -4.47 0.31 11.80
C ARG A 124 -5.43 0.41 12.98
N VAL A 125 -4.91 0.43 14.19
CA VAL A 125 -5.69 0.63 15.39
C VAL A 125 -5.54 2.05 15.90
N SER A 126 -4.30 2.52 16.09
CA SER A 126 -4.06 3.82 16.71
C SER A 126 -4.45 5.00 15.82
N LEU A 127 -4.44 4.82 14.50
CA LEU A 127 -4.78 5.88 13.55
C LEU A 127 -6.06 5.58 12.76
N LYS A 128 -6.88 4.65 13.21
CA LYS A 128 -8.07 4.23 12.46
C LYS A 128 -9.02 5.38 12.14
N GLU A 129 -9.06 6.40 12.98
CA GLU A 129 -9.93 7.57 12.78
C GLU A 129 -9.46 8.45 11.63
N LYS A 130 -8.25 8.23 11.15
CA LYS A 130 -7.68 9.00 10.04
C LYS A 130 -7.90 8.32 8.69
N ILE A 131 -8.52 7.16 8.67
CA ILE A 131 -8.84 6.46 7.42
C ILE A 131 -9.77 7.33 6.58
N ASP A 132 -9.41 7.51 5.31
CA ASP A 132 -10.24 8.20 4.34
C ASP A 132 -10.58 7.25 3.20
N ASN A 133 -11.77 6.68 3.24
CA ASN A 133 -12.27 5.78 2.21
C ASN A 133 -13.53 6.33 1.56
N SER A 134 -13.65 7.66 1.51
CA SER A 134 -14.83 8.35 1.00
C SER A 134 -14.87 8.42 -0.52
N ARG A 135 -13.74 8.20 -1.18
CA ARG A 135 -13.64 8.30 -2.63
C ARG A 135 -14.40 7.17 -3.31
N VAL A 136 -15.14 7.51 -4.36
CA VAL A 136 -15.84 6.50 -5.17
C VAL A 136 -14.81 5.61 -5.87
N GLN A 137 -15.07 4.32 -5.88
CA GLN A 137 -14.17 3.36 -6.52
C GLN A 137 -14.10 3.58 -8.03
N MET A 138 -12.94 3.34 -8.59
CA MET A 138 -12.73 3.45 -10.02
C MET A 138 -13.58 2.41 -10.75
N ALA A 139 -14.28 2.85 -11.79
CA ALA A 139 -15.09 1.94 -12.60
C ALA A 139 -14.24 1.25 -13.67
N ARG A 140 -13.15 1.87 -14.09
CA ARG A 140 -12.28 1.37 -15.14
C ARG A 140 -10.89 1.94 -15.00
N ASN A 141 -9.92 1.33 -15.68
CA ASN A 141 -8.57 1.87 -15.74
C ASN A 141 -8.57 3.23 -16.43
N LEU A 142 -7.68 4.07 -16.00
CA LEU A 142 -7.49 5.39 -16.63
C LEU A 142 -6.61 5.29 -17.86
#